data_46793f5144e7efa325315e154d8289e2
#
_entry.id   46793f5144e7efa325315e154d8289e2
#
_cell.length_a   1.000
_cell.length_b   1.000
_cell.length_c   1.000
_cell.angle_alpha   90.00
_cell.angle_beta   90.00
_cell.angle_gamma   90.00
#
_symmetry.space_group_name_H-M   'P 1'
#
loop_
_entity.id
_entity.type
_entity.pdbx_description
1 polymer ?
#
loop_
_entity_poly.entity_id
_entity_poly.type
_entity_poly.pdbx_seq_one_letter_code
_entity_poly.pdbx_strand_id
1 'polypeptide(L)'
;MQDTQRSARVTHGLLRAGEPHDSRVVVQQCEVGLVRVRRDGARLEFAAPPLRRTGPLEPAVLHQIIKALRLTSSDIRHHQWVDNGPGWCAVMLSSASQVLSLQPDWAVLHPLKVGVVGPHPPSHEADFEVRAFIGHGAYEDPVTGSLNASLAQWLIGAGLSPSAYVAAQGTAMQRAVAFTCEGVAMTSGSAEMSQIA
;
A
#
# COMPACT_ATOMS: atom_id res chain seq x y z
N MET A 1 -0.48 -4.98 12.43
CA MET A 1 -1.14 -3.86 13.14
C MET A 1 -0.19 -3.07 14.06
N GLN A 2 0.85 -3.67 14.64
CA GLN A 2 1.75 -2.94 15.54
C GLN A 2 2.76 -2.02 14.80
N ASP A 3 3.22 -2.37 13.60
CA ASP A 3 4.33 -1.63 12.99
C ASP A 3 3.94 -0.32 12.29
N THR A 4 2.84 -0.28 11.55
CA THR A 4 2.43 0.96 10.87
C THR A 4 1.84 1.97 11.85
N GLN A 5 1.06 1.51 12.85
CA GLN A 5 0.57 2.38 13.93
C GLN A 5 1.70 2.77 14.91
N ARG A 6 2.68 1.88 15.14
CA ARG A 6 3.89 2.24 15.88
C ARG A 6 4.71 3.27 15.13
N SER A 7 4.85 3.13 13.80
CA SER A 7 5.51 4.12 12.95
C SER A 7 4.91 5.52 13.13
N ALA A 8 3.61 5.67 12.95
CA ALA A 8 2.94 6.95 13.11
C ALA A 8 2.96 7.47 14.56
N ARG A 9 2.78 6.59 15.56
CA ARG A 9 2.86 6.96 16.99
C ARG A 9 4.26 7.30 17.45
N VAL A 10 5.28 6.58 16.99
CA VAL A 10 6.68 6.83 17.33
C VAL A 10 7.15 8.13 16.67
N THR A 11 6.78 8.39 15.43
CA THR A 11 7.07 9.68 14.76
C THR A 11 6.47 10.84 15.54
N HIS A 12 5.21 10.73 15.97
CA HIS A 12 4.56 11.75 16.80
C HIS A 12 5.18 11.86 18.21
N GLY A 13 5.60 10.74 18.80
CA GLY A 13 6.32 10.69 20.08
C GLY A 13 7.71 11.29 20.00
N LEU A 14 8.47 11.03 18.94
CA LEU A 14 9.78 11.61 18.69
C LEU A 14 9.72 13.12 18.49
N LEU A 15 8.71 13.62 17.77
CA LEU A 15 8.48 15.07 17.60
C LEU A 15 8.12 15.76 18.93
N ARG A 16 7.62 15.02 19.92
CA ARG A 16 7.33 15.54 21.27
C ARG A 16 8.46 15.34 22.26
N ALA A 17 9.30 14.31 22.10
CA ALA A 17 10.33 13.92 23.06
C ALA A 17 11.74 14.42 22.73
N GLY A 18 12.00 14.90 21.52
CA GLY A 18 13.27 15.43 21.08
C GLY A 18 13.08 16.54 20.04
N GLU A 19 13.91 17.58 20.10
CA GLU A 19 14.00 18.57 19.01
C GLU A 19 14.83 17.92 17.88
N PRO A 20 14.19 17.50 16.75
CA PRO A 20 14.94 17.02 15.61
C PRO A 20 15.76 18.17 15.02
N HIS A 21 16.99 17.89 14.57
CA HIS A 21 17.86 18.86 13.90
C HIS A 21 17.22 19.52 12.67
N ASP A 22 16.24 18.85 12.05
CA ASP A 22 15.35 19.41 11.04
C ASP A 22 13.91 19.00 11.42
N SER A 23 13.07 20.00 11.73
CA SER A 23 11.66 19.78 12.09
C SER A 23 10.81 19.21 10.95
N ARG A 24 11.34 19.16 9.72
CA ARG A 24 10.67 18.68 8.51
C ARG A 24 11.00 17.24 8.14
N VAL A 25 12.09 16.68 8.67
CA VAL A 25 12.51 15.31 8.32
C VAL A 25 12.81 14.52 9.58
N VAL A 26 12.14 13.40 9.77
CA VAL A 26 12.40 12.43 10.83
C VAL A 26 12.88 11.13 10.19
N VAL A 27 14.01 10.62 10.63
CA VAL A 27 14.49 9.29 10.24
C VAL A 27 14.07 8.29 11.31
N GLN A 28 13.22 7.35 10.90
CA GLN A 28 12.75 6.29 11.78
C GLN A 28 13.46 4.98 11.46
N GLN A 29 13.98 4.34 12.50
CA GLN A 29 14.51 2.99 12.41
C GLN A 29 13.36 1.98 12.68
N CYS A 30 13.10 1.09 11.74
CA CYS A 30 12.15 -0.01 11.86
C CYS A 30 12.78 -1.31 11.33
N GLU A 31 12.05 -2.42 11.41
CA GLU A 31 12.57 -3.73 10.95
C GLU A 31 13.00 -3.75 9.47
N VAL A 32 12.40 -2.89 8.65
CA VAL A 32 12.76 -2.76 7.22
C VAL A 32 13.95 -1.83 6.97
N GLY A 33 14.51 -1.19 8.02
CA GLY A 33 15.64 -0.27 7.94
C GLY A 33 15.27 1.16 8.33
N LEU A 34 16.04 2.13 7.81
CA LEU A 34 15.82 3.55 8.06
C LEU A 34 14.78 4.09 7.06
N VAL A 35 13.66 4.58 7.57
CA VAL A 35 12.62 5.24 6.77
C VAL A 35 12.68 6.74 7.05
N ARG A 36 12.81 7.54 6.00
CA ARG A 36 12.72 9.00 6.09
C ARG A 36 11.25 9.41 5.97
N VAL A 37 10.77 10.10 6.99
CA VAL A 37 9.44 10.70 7.01
C VAL A 37 9.61 12.22 6.96
N ARG A 38 9.08 12.83 5.93
CA ARG A 38 9.08 14.29 5.76
C ARG A 38 7.70 14.83 6.13
N ARG A 39 7.69 15.92 6.86
CA ARG A 39 6.47 16.64 7.18
C ARG A 39 6.39 17.93 6.35
N ASP A 40 5.32 18.06 5.58
CA ASP A 40 5.00 19.30 4.86
C ASP A 40 3.59 19.75 5.25
N GLY A 41 3.53 20.68 6.20
CA GLY A 41 2.27 21.09 6.81
C GLY A 41 1.55 19.95 7.54
N ALA A 42 0.36 19.59 7.08
CA ALA A 42 -0.44 18.47 7.57
C ALA A 42 -0.10 17.13 6.88
N ARG A 43 0.73 17.14 5.83
CA ARG A 43 1.09 15.95 5.06
C ARG A 43 2.32 15.27 5.66
N LEU A 44 2.30 13.94 5.69
CA LEU A 44 3.45 13.11 6.02
C LEU A 44 3.89 12.40 4.74
N GLU A 45 5.10 12.68 4.31
CA GLU A 45 5.74 12.06 3.14
C GLU A 45 6.78 11.07 3.61
N PHE A 46 6.82 9.88 3.03
CA PHE A 46 7.91 8.94 3.26
C PHE A 46 8.35 8.31 1.97
N ALA A 47 9.67 8.19 1.83
CA ALA A 47 10.27 7.47 0.72
C ALA A 47 9.97 5.98 0.86
N ALA A 48 9.39 5.40 -0.19
CA ALA A 48 9.14 3.98 -0.24
C ALA A 48 10.46 3.20 -0.19
N PRO A 49 10.64 2.26 0.76
CA PRO A 49 11.79 1.35 0.73
C PRO A 49 11.78 0.54 -0.58
N PRO A 50 12.95 0.17 -1.12
CA PRO A 50 13.01 -0.64 -2.33
C PRO A 50 12.31 -1.98 -2.13
N LEU A 51 11.68 -2.49 -3.19
CA LEU A 51 11.07 -3.81 -3.17
C LEU A 51 12.14 -4.88 -2.99
N ARG A 52 11.95 -5.78 -2.03
CA ARG A 52 12.80 -6.94 -1.74
C ARG A 52 12.42 -8.14 -2.59
N ARG A 53 11.12 -8.23 -2.94
CA ARG A 53 10.57 -9.27 -3.82
C ARG A 53 9.63 -8.64 -4.82
N THR A 54 9.86 -8.96 -6.10
CA THR A 54 9.07 -8.49 -7.26
C THR A 54 8.78 -9.67 -8.19
N GLY A 55 8.07 -9.41 -9.27
CA GLY A 55 7.77 -10.40 -10.29
C GLY A 55 6.42 -11.06 -10.09
N PRO A 56 5.94 -11.84 -11.07
CA PRO A 56 4.63 -12.47 -11.04
C PRO A 56 4.48 -13.42 -9.85
N LEU A 57 3.26 -13.53 -9.34
CA LEU A 57 2.94 -14.51 -8.29
C LEU A 57 3.03 -15.92 -8.87
N GLU A 58 3.51 -16.86 -8.06
CA GLU A 58 3.48 -18.28 -8.40
C GLU A 58 2.03 -18.74 -8.59
N PRO A 59 1.77 -19.68 -9.51
CA PRO A 59 0.42 -20.16 -9.79
C PRO A 59 -0.37 -20.61 -8.56
N ALA A 60 0.30 -21.26 -7.61
CA ALA A 60 -0.32 -21.72 -6.36
C ALA A 60 -0.79 -20.55 -5.48
N VAL A 61 0.03 -19.49 -5.36
CA VAL A 61 -0.31 -18.28 -4.59
C VAL A 61 -1.47 -17.54 -5.26
N LEU A 62 -1.40 -17.36 -6.57
CA LEU A 62 -2.46 -16.70 -7.34
C LEU A 62 -3.77 -17.47 -7.22
N HIS A 63 -3.75 -18.79 -7.34
CA HIS A 63 -4.93 -19.65 -7.16
C HIS A 63 -5.53 -19.52 -5.76
N GLN A 64 -4.69 -19.49 -4.73
CA GLN A 64 -5.13 -19.26 -3.35
C GLN A 64 -5.84 -17.92 -3.19
N ILE A 65 -5.29 -16.84 -3.76
CA ILE A 65 -5.90 -15.50 -3.73
C ILE A 65 -7.24 -15.48 -4.44
N ILE A 66 -7.30 -16.03 -5.66
CA ILE A 66 -8.55 -16.14 -6.46
C ILE A 66 -9.64 -16.84 -5.64
N LYS A 67 -9.30 -17.99 -5.03
CA LYS A 67 -10.24 -18.75 -4.19
C LYS A 67 -10.67 -17.96 -2.95
N ALA A 68 -9.71 -17.36 -2.24
CA ALA A 68 -9.96 -16.61 -1.01
C ALA A 68 -10.83 -15.36 -1.24
N LEU A 69 -10.67 -14.70 -2.37
CA LEU A 69 -11.43 -13.50 -2.73
C LEU A 69 -12.69 -13.80 -3.55
N ARG A 70 -12.96 -15.09 -3.83
CA ARG A 70 -14.10 -15.57 -4.63
C ARG A 70 -14.14 -14.93 -6.02
N LEU A 71 -12.98 -14.80 -6.62
CA LEU A 71 -12.78 -14.26 -7.96
C LEU A 71 -12.66 -15.39 -9.00
N THR A 72 -12.62 -15.01 -10.25
CA THR A 72 -12.19 -15.85 -11.36
C THR A 72 -10.83 -15.37 -11.89
N SER A 73 -10.15 -16.18 -12.68
CA SER A 73 -8.89 -15.76 -13.31
C SER A 73 -9.05 -14.57 -14.24
N SER A 74 -10.23 -14.39 -14.85
CA SER A 74 -10.53 -13.26 -15.74
C SER A 74 -10.73 -11.92 -15.00
N ASP A 75 -10.97 -11.95 -13.69
CA ASP A 75 -11.09 -10.75 -12.87
C ASP A 75 -9.73 -10.12 -12.58
N ILE A 76 -8.66 -10.93 -12.60
CA ILE A 76 -7.30 -10.47 -12.32
C ILE A 76 -6.70 -9.89 -13.61
N ARG A 77 -6.43 -8.59 -13.60
CA ARG A 77 -5.77 -7.88 -14.70
C ARG A 77 -4.26 -8.03 -14.65
N HIS A 78 -3.69 -7.82 -13.46
CA HIS A 78 -2.27 -7.91 -13.18
C HIS A 78 -2.05 -8.46 -11.78
N HIS A 79 -0.91 -9.08 -11.55
CA HIS A 79 -0.50 -9.54 -10.22
C HIS A 79 1.02 -9.51 -10.09
N GLN A 80 1.50 -9.24 -8.88
CA GLN A 80 2.92 -9.18 -8.59
C GLN A 80 3.21 -9.35 -7.10
N TRP A 81 4.39 -9.84 -6.77
CA TRP A 81 5.00 -9.60 -5.47
C TRP A 81 5.38 -8.13 -5.34
N VAL A 82 4.93 -7.50 -4.28
CA VAL A 82 5.20 -6.08 -3.99
C VAL A 82 5.77 -5.94 -2.58
N ASP A 83 6.69 -6.84 -2.24
CA ASP A 83 7.22 -6.92 -0.88
C ASP A 83 8.39 -5.96 -0.67
N ASN A 84 8.20 -4.97 0.20
CA ASN A 84 9.23 -4.08 0.72
C ASN A 84 9.64 -4.41 2.17
N GLY A 85 9.31 -5.63 2.64
CA GLY A 85 9.64 -6.17 3.97
C GLY A 85 8.52 -6.94 4.64
N PRO A 86 7.26 -6.46 4.66
CA PRO A 86 6.15 -7.16 5.32
C PRO A 86 5.63 -8.41 4.62
N GLY A 87 6.06 -8.71 3.40
CA GLY A 87 5.62 -9.88 2.62
C GLY A 87 4.35 -9.65 1.80
N TRP A 88 4.14 -8.43 1.28
CA TRP A 88 2.99 -8.10 0.45
C TRP A 88 3.06 -8.77 -0.92
N CYS A 89 1.93 -9.34 -1.35
CA CYS A 89 1.62 -9.59 -2.74
C CYS A 89 0.38 -8.78 -3.16
N ALA A 90 0.24 -8.51 -4.45
CA ALA A 90 -0.85 -7.68 -4.94
C ALA A 90 -1.51 -8.24 -6.19
N VAL A 91 -2.81 -7.97 -6.32
CA VAL A 91 -3.61 -8.21 -7.52
C VAL A 91 -4.33 -6.93 -7.93
N MET A 92 -4.41 -6.69 -9.23
CA MET A 92 -5.16 -5.59 -9.81
C MET A 92 -6.44 -6.12 -10.46
N LEU A 93 -7.58 -5.54 -10.09
CA LEU A 93 -8.88 -5.80 -10.66
C LEU A 93 -9.26 -4.73 -11.69
N SER A 94 -10.37 -4.93 -12.40
CA SER A 94 -10.78 -4.01 -13.46
C SER A 94 -11.44 -2.72 -12.96
N SER A 95 -11.89 -2.67 -11.70
CA SER A 95 -12.55 -1.47 -11.14
C SER A 95 -12.49 -1.40 -9.61
N ALA A 96 -12.58 -0.18 -9.10
CA ALA A 96 -12.75 0.09 -7.68
C ALA A 96 -14.02 -0.56 -7.09
N SER A 97 -15.10 -0.64 -7.86
CA SER A 97 -16.34 -1.29 -7.42
C SER A 97 -16.15 -2.79 -7.15
N GLN A 98 -15.37 -3.48 -7.99
CA GLN A 98 -14.99 -4.87 -7.70
C GLN A 98 -14.16 -4.98 -6.42
N VAL A 99 -13.17 -4.09 -6.22
CA VAL A 99 -12.36 -4.06 -4.99
C VAL A 99 -13.25 -3.88 -3.76
N LEU A 100 -14.17 -2.92 -3.79
CA LEU A 100 -15.07 -2.62 -2.67
C LEU A 100 -16.05 -3.76 -2.36
N SER A 101 -16.45 -4.56 -3.36
CA SER A 101 -17.39 -5.67 -3.19
C SER A 101 -16.78 -6.93 -2.59
N LEU A 102 -15.46 -7.02 -2.46
CA LEU A 102 -14.78 -8.22 -2.00
C LEU A 102 -15.15 -8.61 -0.55
N GLN A 103 -15.35 -9.91 -0.36
CA GLN A 103 -15.60 -10.53 0.94
C GLN A 103 -14.61 -11.69 1.11
N PRO A 104 -13.44 -11.46 1.74
CA PRO A 104 -12.39 -12.44 1.81
C PRO A 104 -12.77 -13.63 2.69
N ASP A 105 -12.45 -14.84 2.23
CA ASP A 105 -12.41 -16.03 3.05
C ASP A 105 -11.05 -16.08 3.78
N TRP A 106 -11.08 -15.70 5.04
CA TRP A 106 -9.87 -15.56 5.86
C TRP A 106 -9.13 -16.87 6.07
N ALA A 107 -9.86 -18.00 6.17
CA ALA A 107 -9.25 -19.30 6.35
C ALA A 107 -8.44 -19.71 5.12
N VAL A 108 -8.98 -19.42 3.93
CA VAL A 108 -8.29 -19.68 2.67
C VAL A 108 -7.15 -18.67 2.43
N LEU A 109 -7.32 -17.42 2.85
CA LEU A 109 -6.33 -16.36 2.66
C LEU A 109 -5.07 -16.55 3.52
N HIS A 110 -5.19 -17.23 4.66
CA HIS A 110 -4.07 -17.50 5.56
C HIS A 110 -2.93 -18.24 4.82
N PRO A 111 -1.63 -17.86 5.01
CA PRO A 111 -1.12 -16.77 5.85
C PRO A 111 -0.82 -15.47 5.07
N LEU A 112 -1.32 -15.32 3.85
CA LEU A 112 -0.92 -14.26 2.91
C LEU A 112 -1.27 -12.85 3.42
N LYS A 113 -0.47 -11.88 2.98
CA LYS A 113 -0.80 -10.46 3.03
C LYS A 113 -1.07 -9.99 1.59
N VAL A 114 -2.32 -9.64 1.30
CA VAL A 114 -2.76 -9.35 -0.06
C VAL A 114 -3.26 -7.92 -0.17
N GLY A 115 -2.61 -7.14 -1.03
CA GLY A 115 -3.11 -5.88 -1.52
C GLY A 115 -4.01 -6.10 -2.74
N VAL A 116 -5.17 -5.48 -2.76
CA VAL A 116 -6.04 -5.47 -3.94
C VAL A 116 -6.23 -4.04 -4.37
N VAL A 117 -6.04 -3.76 -5.66
CA VAL A 117 -6.15 -2.43 -6.25
C VAL A 117 -7.04 -2.47 -7.48
N GLY A 118 -7.81 -1.41 -7.70
CA GLY A 118 -8.63 -1.26 -8.91
C GLY A 118 -8.93 0.19 -9.21
N PRO A 119 -9.00 0.58 -10.50
CA PRO A 119 -9.19 1.97 -10.89
C PRO A 119 -10.61 2.46 -10.58
N HIS A 120 -10.69 3.70 -10.15
CA HIS A 120 -11.93 4.48 -10.10
C HIS A 120 -12.29 5.04 -11.49
N PRO A 121 -13.56 5.42 -11.72
CA PRO A 121 -13.93 6.18 -12.91
C PRO A 121 -13.18 7.52 -12.96
N PRO A 122 -12.90 8.08 -14.16
CA PRO A 122 -12.13 9.32 -14.32
C PRO A 122 -12.71 10.56 -13.60
N SER A 123 -13.99 10.51 -13.20
CA SER A 123 -14.67 11.60 -12.48
C SER A 123 -14.52 11.51 -10.95
N HIS A 124 -13.86 10.49 -10.44
CA HIS A 124 -13.67 10.29 -9.00
C HIS A 124 -12.45 11.05 -8.49
N GLU A 125 -12.47 11.48 -7.22
CA GLU A 125 -11.35 12.21 -6.60
C GLU A 125 -10.09 11.38 -6.45
N ALA A 126 -10.23 10.06 -6.24
CA ALA A 126 -9.12 9.11 -6.24
C ALA A 126 -9.06 8.36 -7.57
N ASP A 127 -7.84 8.04 -8.01
CA ASP A 127 -7.60 7.24 -9.22
C ASP A 127 -7.78 5.74 -8.96
N PHE A 128 -7.43 5.27 -7.76
CA PHE A 128 -7.50 3.87 -7.38
C PHE A 128 -8.14 3.66 -6.01
N GLU A 129 -8.86 2.56 -5.88
CA GLU A 129 -9.26 1.99 -4.59
C GLU A 129 -8.29 0.88 -4.20
N VAL A 130 -7.87 0.87 -2.92
CA VAL A 130 -6.96 -0.13 -2.35
C VAL A 130 -7.60 -0.78 -1.13
N ARG A 131 -7.47 -2.10 -1.02
CA ARG A 131 -7.79 -2.84 0.21
C ARG A 131 -6.61 -3.72 0.62
N ALA A 132 -6.36 -3.82 1.91
CA ALA A 132 -5.24 -4.52 2.50
C ALA A 132 -5.72 -5.67 3.39
N PHE A 133 -5.57 -6.89 2.95
CA PHE A 133 -6.01 -8.09 3.67
C PHE A 133 -4.85 -8.81 4.33
N ILE A 134 -4.92 -8.99 5.64
CA ILE A 134 -3.92 -9.65 6.49
C ILE A 134 -4.43 -11.03 6.87
N GLY A 135 -4.11 -12.06 6.07
CA GLY A 135 -4.65 -13.41 6.24
C GLY A 135 -4.24 -14.09 7.54
N HIS A 136 -2.99 -13.91 8.01
CA HIS A 136 -2.54 -14.51 9.27
C HIS A 136 -3.26 -13.94 10.51
N GLY A 137 -3.78 -12.71 10.42
CA GLY A 137 -4.53 -12.04 11.49
C GLY A 137 -6.05 -12.02 11.26
N ALA A 138 -6.51 -12.50 10.09
CA ALA A 138 -7.92 -12.50 9.67
C ALA A 138 -8.60 -11.12 9.80
N TYR A 139 -7.92 -10.06 9.32
CA TYR A 139 -8.44 -8.69 9.36
C TYR A 139 -8.01 -7.88 8.13
N GLU A 140 -8.75 -6.81 7.87
CA GLU A 140 -8.41 -5.77 6.92
C GLU A 140 -7.75 -4.60 7.63
N ASP A 141 -6.65 -4.08 7.07
CA ASP A 141 -5.98 -2.88 7.58
C ASP A 141 -6.53 -1.65 6.82
N PRO A 142 -7.17 -0.69 7.51
CA PRO A 142 -7.77 0.47 6.86
C PRO A 142 -6.75 1.48 6.31
N VAL A 143 -5.50 1.46 6.80
CA VAL A 143 -4.46 2.43 6.43
C VAL A 143 -3.10 1.74 6.41
N THR A 144 -2.60 1.41 5.22
CA THR A 144 -1.38 0.61 5.07
C THR A 144 -0.34 1.35 4.23
N GLY A 145 0.51 2.12 4.89
CA GLY A 145 1.57 2.89 4.22
C GLY A 145 2.55 2.00 3.44
N SER A 146 3.01 0.88 4.02
CA SER A 146 3.93 -0.04 3.35
C SER A 146 3.35 -0.65 2.07
N LEU A 147 2.07 -1.01 2.05
CA LEU A 147 1.40 -1.51 0.86
C LEU A 147 1.28 -0.44 -0.21
N ASN A 148 0.77 0.76 0.13
CA ASN A 148 0.60 1.84 -0.84
C ASN A 148 1.93 2.27 -1.44
N ALA A 149 3.02 2.31 -0.65
CA ALA A 149 4.36 2.56 -1.13
C ALA A 149 4.84 1.51 -2.15
N SER A 150 4.57 0.24 -1.88
CA SER A 150 4.92 -0.87 -2.77
C SER A 150 4.07 -0.89 -4.05
N LEU A 151 2.78 -0.59 -3.92
CA LEU A 151 1.87 -0.45 -5.07
C LEU A 151 2.32 0.69 -5.98
N ALA A 152 2.73 1.83 -5.42
CA ALA A 152 3.22 2.96 -6.20
C ALA A 152 4.44 2.57 -7.04
N GLN A 153 5.42 1.88 -6.45
CA GLN A 153 6.59 1.38 -7.19
C GLN A 153 6.18 0.43 -8.32
N TRP A 154 5.25 -0.47 -8.05
CA TRP A 154 4.78 -1.42 -9.07
C TRP A 154 3.98 -0.74 -10.17
N LEU A 155 2.90 -0.01 -9.81
CA LEU A 155 1.96 0.55 -10.79
C LEU A 155 2.63 1.58 -11.69
N ILE A 156 3.44 2.47 -11.13
CA ILE A 156 4.18 3.49 -11.89
C ILE A 156 5.29 2.82 -12.71
N GLY A 157 6.07 1.92 -12.10
CA GLY A 157 7.17 1.23 -12.78
C GLY A 157 6.73 0.32 -13.92
N ALA A 158 5.52 -0.25 -13.85
CA ALA A 158 4.94 -1.09 -14.89
C ALA A 158 4.10 -0.28 -15.92
N GLY A 159 3.98 1.05 -15.77
CA GLY A 159 3.15 1.88 -16.65
C GLY A 159 1.64 1.62 -16.51
N LEU A 160 1.20 1.08 -15.37
CA LEU A 160 -0.21 0.78 -15.06
C LEU A 160 -0.94 1.98 -14.43
N SER A 161 -0.21 3.01 -14.04
CA SER A 161 -0.72 4.28 -13.53
C SER A 161 0.08 5.45 -14.11
N PRO A 162 -0.44 6.70 -14.01
CA PRO A 162 0.36 7.91 -14.20
C PRO A 162 1.54 7.96 -13.22
N SER A 163 2.52 8.86 -13.48
CA SER A 163 3.65 9.10 -12.58
C SER A 163 3.26 9.70 -11.23
N ALA A 164 2.05 10.26 -11.14
CA ALA A 164 1.43 10.69 -9.90
C ALA A 164 -0.04 10.30 -9.92
N TYR A 165 -0.56 9.76 -8.80
CA TYR A 165 -1.95 9.36 -8.65
C TYR A 165 -2.41 9.43 -7.20
N VAL A 166 -3.71 9.41 -6.98
CA VAL A 166 -4.34 9.35 -5.66
C VAL A 166 -4.95 7.96 -5.46
N ALA A 167 -4.61 7.31 -4.35
CA ALA A 167 -5.23 6.06 -3.92
C ALA A 167 -6.12 6.29 -2.69
N ALA A 168 -7.34 5.77 -2.73
CA ALA A 168 -8.22 5.68 -1.56
C ALA A 168 -8.06 4.31 -0.89
N GLN A 169 -8.03 4.28 0.45
CA GLN A 169 -8.02 3.05 1.23
C GLN A 169 -8.92 3.20 2.46
N GLY A 170 -9.50 2.10 2.93
CA GLY A 170 -10.37 2.10 4.10
C GLY A 170 -11.83 2.48 3.83
N THR A 171 -12.20 2.74 2.58
CA THR A 171 -13.55 3.10 2.15
C THR A 171 -14.59 2.05 2.59
N ALA A 172 -14.30 0.75 2.38
CA ALA A 172 -15.19 -0.34 2.78
C ALA A 172 -15.41 -0.44 4.31
N MET A 173 -14.52 0.18 5.10
CA MET A 173 -14.55 0.22 6.57
C MET A 173 -15.07 1.56 7.11
N GLN A 174 -15.56 2.45 6.25
CA GLN A 174 -15.99 3.81 6.59
C GLN A 174 -14.87 4.64 7.26
N ARG A 175 -13.63 4.40 6.85
CA ARG A 175 -12.40 5.05 7.32
C ARG A 175 -11.53 5.46 6.13
N ALA A 176 -12.15 6.05 5.11
CA ALA A 176 -11.44 6.42 3.89
C ALA A 176 -10.28 7.38 4.18
N VAL A 177 -9.11 7.03 3.66
CA VAL A 177 -7.89 7.84 3.68
C VAL A 177 -7.38 7.92 2.25
N ALA A 178 -6.94 9.10 1.83
CA ALA A 178 -6.32 9.31 0.54
C ALA A 178 -4.79 9.32 0.67
N PHE A 179 -4.12 8.63 -0.25
CA PHE A 179 -2.66 8.63 -0.42
C PHE A 179 -2.33 9.28 -1.76
N THR A 180 -1.52 10.32 -1.76
CA THR A 180 -0.89 10.80 -2.99
C THR A 180 0.39 10.00 -3.22
N CYS A 181 0.49 9.34 -4.37
CA CYS A 181 1.61 8.51 -4.77
C CYS A 181 2.31 9.18 -5.95
N GLU A 182 3.61 9.43 -5.83
CA GLU A 182 4.41 10.07 -6.87
C GLU A 182 5.66 9.22 -7.17
N GLY A 183 5.92 9.04 -8.47
CA GLY A 183 7.17 8.44 -8.94
C GLY A 183 8.25 9.49 -9.02
N VAL A 184 9.34 9.30 -8.30
CA VAL A 184 10.54 10.11 -8.53
C VAL A 184 11.18 9.66 -9.83
N ALA A 185 11.49 10.59 -10.73
CA ALA A 185 12.19 10.30 -11.97
C ALA A 185 13.45 9.48 -11.66
N MET A 186 13.58 8.32 -12.29
CA MET A 186 14.59 7.30 -12.01
C MET A 186 16.02 7.84 -12.16
N THR A 187 16.52 8.44 -11.09
CA THR A 187 17.94 8.35 -10.75
C THR A 187 18.02 7.43 -9.53
N SER A 188 18.05 6.11 -9.79
CA SER A 188 18.08 5.04 -8.79
C SER A 188 16.88 4.96 -7.78
N GLY A 189 15.74 4.38 -8.20
CA GLY A 189 15.07 3.36 -7.40
C GLY A 189 14.19 3.78 -6.20
N SER A 190 13.63 4.98 -6.10
CA SER A 190 12.70 5.28 -5.02
C SER A 190 11.42 5.99 -5.52
N ALA A 191 10.27 5.52 -5.09
CA ALA A 191 9.00 6.23 -5.19
C ALA A 191 8.74 6.97 -3.87
N GLU A 192 8.26 8.18 -3.94
CA GLU A 192 7.82 8.93 -2.76
C GLU A 192 6.30 8.83 -2.63
N MET A 193 5.83 8.75 -1.38
CA MET A 193 4.42 8.68 -1.06
C MET A 193 4.08 9.73 -0.02
N SER A 194 3.04 10.51 -0.26
CA SER A 194 2.47 11.40 0.73
C SER A 194 1.07 10.95 1.15
N GLN A 195 0.79 11.05 2.45
CA GLN A 195 -0.52 10.80 3.02
C GLN A 195 -1.18 12.15 3.32
N ILE A 196 -2.40 12.34 2.80
CA ILE A 196 -3.25 13.47 3.12
C ILE A 196 -4.20 13.02 4.24
N ALA A 197 -4.14 13.68 5.37
CA ALA A 197 -5.07 13.48 6.48
C ALA A 197 -6.29 14.39 6.32
#